data_01e7f29d1292821948c10a9df8ce3c72
#
_entry.id   01e7f29d1292821948c10a9df8ce3c72
#
_cell.length_a   1.000
_cell.length_b   1.000
_cell.length_c   1.000
_cell.angle_alpha   90.00
_cell.angle_beta   90.00
_cell.angle_gamma   90.00
#
_symmetry.space_group_name_H-M   'P 1'
#
loop_
_entity.id
_entity.type
_entity.pdbx_description
1 polymer ?
#
loop_
_entity_poly.entity_id
_entity_poly.type
_entity_poly.pdbx_seq_one_letter_code
_entity_poly.pdbx_strand_id
1 'polypeptide(L)'
;DTVAHDQTYYEGFPEIGSSAYGIANTNEMSLFLYDTVPSDDELMKQAETVQKPSVLVAAPEYYHEVKAMGEWSLPSKDTPLKKWLEEELDKAFAFYENEVEQRHWYGLWDYGDIMHTYDAQRHCWRYDMGGYAWQNTELIPTLWLWLAFMRSGREDIFTMAEAMSRHSADVDIYHFGDLKGLGSRHNVVHWGDSCKEPRIAMAGHHRALYYLMGGDPRIGDAMDDVKDADYATLNMDPLRYFYKKEEMKLPTHARSGPDWSTYCSNWYTAWERDNDNHYRDKIVTGINDLKKSPMRMISGSNYEYDPETGHLGYIGESAAGGAHLAVCMGGPETWFELAELLDDEVFKDMLVQYGEF
;
A
#
# COMPACT_ATOMS: atom_id res chain seq x y z
N ASP A 1 -3.29 -9.06 -26.31
CA ASP A 1 -4.32 -10.07 -26.13
C ASP A 1 -5.64 -9.42 -25.71
N THR A 2 -6.67 -9.47 -26.58
CA THR A 2 -7.97 -8.84 -26.36
C THR A 2 -8.69 -9.37 -25.13
N VAL A 3 -8.53 -10.66 -24.81
CA VAL A 3 -9.22 -11.28 -23.66
C VAL A 3 -8.67 -10.76 -22.34
N ALA A 4 -7.35 -10.65 -22.22
CA ALA A 4 -6.74 -10.09 -21.01
C ALA A 4 -7.08 -8.61 -20.84
N HIS A 5 -7.11 -7.86 -21.92
CA HIS A 5 -7.51 -6.46 -21.92
C HIS A 5 -8.98 -6.29 -21.49
N ASP A 6 -9.86 -7.09 -22.01
CA ASP A 6 -11.27 -7.06 -21.65
C ASP A 6 -11.52 -7.39 -20.17
N GLN A 7 -10.73 -8.30 -19.60
CA GLN A 7 -10.84 -8.63 -18.17
C GLN A 7 -10.36 -7.49 -17.26
N THR A 8 -9.25 -6.85 -17.59
CA THR A 8 -8.76 -5.70 -16.83
C THR A 8 -9.68 -4.49 -16.97
N TYR A 9 -10.30 -4.34 -18.11
CA TYR A 9 -11.21 -3.25 -18.41
C TYR A 9 -12.53 -3.33 -17.63
N TYR A 10 -12.96 -4.52 -17.27
CA TYR A 10 -14.25 -4.75 -16.62
C TYR A 10 -14.32 -4.21 -15.18
N GLU A 11 -13.21 -4.28 -14.44
CA GLU A 11 -13.18 -3.96 -13.01
C GLU A 11 -12.83 -2.50 -12.69
N GLY A 12 -12.30 -1.75 -13.65
CA GLY A 12 -11.86 -0.37 -13.44
C GLY A 12 -12.83 0.69 -13.95
N PHE A 13 -12.27 1.78 -14.38
CA PHE A 13 -12.96 2.89 -14.99
C PHE A 13 -12.74 2.85 -16.52
N PRO A 14 -13.59 2.14 -17.27
CA PRO A 14 -13.39 1.90 -18.70
C PRO A 14 -13.27 3.18 -19.53
N GLU A 15 -13.84 4.28 -19.05
CA GLU A 15 -13.75 5.59 -19.67
C GLU A 15 -12.36 6.23 -19.63
N ILE A 16 -11.45 5.76 -18.76
CA ILE A 16 -10.11 6.31 -18.60
C ILE A 16 -9.14 5.74 -19.63
N GLY A 17 -9.21 4.45 -19.89
CA GLY A 17 -8.27 3.73 -20.75
C GLY A 17 -6.87 3.56 -20.15
N SER A 18 -6.00 2.88 -20.88
CA SER A 18 -4.59 2.70 -20.52
C SER A 18 -3.80 3.98 -20.69
N SER A 19 -3.00 4.34 -19.69
CA SER A 19 -2.11 5.50 -19.79
C SER A 19 -0.94 5.39 -18.82
N ALA A 20 0.26 5.69 -19.32
CA ALA A 20 1.45 5.92 -18.51
C ALA A 20 1.64 7.41 -18.16
N TYR A 21 0.70 8.26 -18.55
CA TYR A 21 0.81 9.70 -18.33
C TYR A 21 0.62 10.03 -16.86
N GLY A 22 1.69 10.52 -16.23
CA GLY A 22 1.68 10.91 -14.82
C GLY A 22 2.47 9.96 -13.90
N ILE A 23 2.92 8.80 -14.36
CA ILE A 23 3.85 7.98 -13.60
C ILE A 23 5.27 8.57 -13.61
N ALA A 24 6.11 8.16 -12.68
CA ALA A 24 7.47 8.65 -12.51
C ALA A 24 8.49 7.52 -12.49
N ASN A 25 9.75 7.89 -12.58
CA ASN A 25 10.89 7.05 -12.25
C ASN A 25 11.98 7.95 -11.66
N THR A 26 12.37 7.68 -10.43
CA THR A 26 13.38 8.45 -9.69
C THR A 26 14.72 7.73 -9.76
N ASN A 27 15.75 8.44 -10.17
CA ASN A 27 17.11 7.94 -10.19
C ASN A 27 18.02 8.81 -9.34
N GLU A 28 18.80 8.19 -8.50
CA GLU A 28 19.83 8.84 -7.72
C GLU A 28 21.20 8.71 -8.40
N MET A 29 21.97 9.77 -8.39
CA MET A 29 23.31 9.81 -8.99
C MET A 29 24.31 10.40 -8.03
N SER A 30 25.46 9.75 -7.90
CA SER A 30 26.58 10.26 -7.14
C SER A 30 27.67 10.79 -8.07
N LEU A 31 28.11 12.03 -7.85
CA LEU A 31 29.18 12.65 -8.60
C LEU A 31 30.43 12.78 -7.73
N PHE A 32 31.51 12.15 -8.15
CA PHE A 32 32.80 12.21 -7.47
C PHE A 32 33.81 13.03 -8.27
N LEU A 33 34.47 13.97 -7.63
CA LEU A 33 35.48 14.83 -8.22
C LEU A 33 36.87 14.46 -7.67
N TYR A 34 37.84 14.34 -8.56
CA TYR A 34 39.22 13.95 -8.21
C TYR A 34 40.21 14.94 -8.76
N ASP A 35 41.27 15.21 -8.02
CA ASP A 35 42.42 16.02 -8.47
C ASP A 35 43.30 15.23 -9.44
N THR A 36 43.31 13.92 -9.35
CA THR A 36 44.06 12.99 -10.21
C THR A 36 43.17 11.86 -10.67
N VAL A 37 43.54 11.18 -11.75
CA VAL A 37 42.78 10.02 -12.23
C VAL A 37 42.85 8.91 -11.18
N PRO A 38 41.74 8.48 -10.60
CA PRO A 38 41.73 7.40 -9.63
C PRO A 38 42.08 6.06 -10.27
N SER A 39 42.58 5.14 -9.46
CA SER A 39 42.80 3.75 -9.88
C SER A 39 41.46 3.00 -10.10
N ASP A 40 41.50 1.91 -10.88
CA ASP A 40 40.35 1.05 -11.11
C ASP A 40 39.80 0.48 -9.79
N ASP A 41 40.69 0.12 -8.84
CA ASP A 41 40.26 -0.37 -7.52
C ASP A 41 39.50 0.69 -6.70
N GLU A 42 39.91 1.95 -6.78
CA GLU A 42 39.20 3.06 -6.13
C GLU A 42 37.84 3.28 -6.76
N LEU A 43 37.74 3.23 -8.11
CA LEU A 43 36.51 3.36 -8.83
C LEU A 43 35.53 2.21 -8.50
N MET A 44 36.04 0.97 -8.48
CA MET A 44 35.23 -0.20 -8.11
C MET A 44 34.69 -0.08 -6.69
N LYS A 45 35.56 0.25 -5.73
CA LYS A 45 35.14 0.44 -4.33
C LYS A 45 34.09 1.53 -4.17
N GLN A 46 34.21 2.62 -4.93
CA GLN A 46 33.20 3.66 -4.91
C GLN A 46 31.88 3.22 -5.51
N ALA A 47 31.91 2.52 -6.64
CA ALA A 47 30.71 1.96 -7.26
C ALA A 47 29.99 1.00 -6.30
N GLU A 48 30.73 0.13 -5.62
CA GLU A 48 30.17 -0.76 -4.59
C GLU A 48 29.55 0.02 -3.43
N THR A 49 30.19 1.09 -2.96
CA THR A 49 29.67 1.92 -1.87
C THR A 49 28.36 2.63 -2.25
N VAL A 50 28.21 3.04 -3.52
CA VAL A 50 26.98 3.66 -4.01
C VAL A 50 25.86 2.62 -4.22
N GLN A 51 26.22 1.45 -4.76
CA GLN A 51 25.24 0.39 -5.02
C GLN A 51 24.78 -0.36 -3.77
N LYS A 52 25.64 -0.46 -2.77
CA LYS A 52 25.39 -1.14 -1.50
C LYS A 52 25.75 -0.24 -0.33
N PRO A 53 25.01 0.83 -0.11
CA PRO A 53 25.26 1.72 1.02
C PRO A 53 25.03 0.98 2.34
N SER A 54 25.81 1.36 3.36
CA SER A 54 25.60 0.79 4.70
C SER A 54 24.25 1.21 5.26
N VAL A 55 23.49 0.24 5.74
CA VAL A 55 22.19 0.46 6.40
C VAL A 55 22.41 0.58 7.90
N LEU A 56 21.89 1.63 8.51
CA LEU A 56 21.85 1.76 9.96
C LEU A 56 20.61 1.03 10.50
N VAL A 57 20.85 0.08 11.40
CA VAL A 57 19.82 -0.78 11.93
C VAL A 57 19.81 -0.71 13.45
N ALA A 58 18.65 -0.47 14.04
CA ALA A 58 18.46 -0.69 15.47
C ALA A 58 18.21 -2.18 15.76
N ALA A 59 18.40 -2.58 17.02
CA ALA A 59 18.04 -3.93 17.42
C ALA A 59 16.54 -4.17 17.26
N PRO A 60 16.09 -5.36 16.81
CA PRO A 60 14.66 -5.68 16.68
C PRO A 60 13.86 -5.43 17.95
N GLU A 61 14.45 -5.68 19.12
CA GLU A 61 13.85 -5.42 20.41
C GLU A 61 13.53 -3.95 20.63
N TYR A 62 14.37 -3.03 20.13
CA TYR A 62 14.12 -1.59 20.21
C TYR A 62 12.92 -1.18 19.35
N TYR A 63 12.85 -1.64 18.08
CA TYR A 63 11.69 -1.36 17.22
C TYR A 63 10.39 -1.88 17.84
N HIS A 64 10.43 -3.06 18.45
CA HIS A 64 9.29 -3.66 19.12
C HIS A 64 8.88 -2.86 20.38
N GLU A 65 9.85 -2.46 21.21
CA GLU A 65 9.59 -1.72 22.46
C GLU A 65 8.93 -0.36 22.18
N VAL A 66 9.40 0.33 21.13
CA VAL A 66 8.83 1.63 20.74
C VAL A 66 7.60 1.51 19.86
N LYS A 67 7.10 0.28 19.60
CA LYS A 67 5.96 -0.01 18.72
C LYS A 67 6.10 0.64 17.33
N ALA A 68 7.30 0.60 16.76
CA ALA A 68 7.55 1.13 15.43
C ALA A 68 6.61 0.43 14.43
N MET A 69 5.79 1.20 13.71
CA MET A 69 4.77 0.69 12.78
C MET A 69 3.71 -0.22 13.43
N GLY A 70 3.36 0.05 14.70
CA GLY A 70 2.25 -0.60 15.39
C GLY A 70 2.62 -1.88 16.14
N GLU A 71 1.65 -2.77 16.31
CA GLU A 71 1.78 -4.00 17.08
C GLU A 71 2.21 -5.18 16.20
N TRP A 72 3.32 -5.80 16.56
CA TRP A 72 3.84 -7.00 15.93
C TRP A 72 4.71 -7.81 16.92
N SER A 73 5.01 -9.05 16.61
CA SER A 73 5.77 -9.94 17.51
C SER A 73 7.24 -10.08 17.09
N LEU A 74 8.14 -10.14 18.06
CA LEU A 74 9.51 -10.57 17.82
C LEU A 74 9.54 -12.02 17.29
N PRO A 75 10.55 -12.41 16.50
CA PRO A 75 10.73 -13.79 16.05
C PRO A 75 10.77 -14.76 17.24
N SER A 76 10.05 -15.85 17.15
CA SER A 76 10.02 -16.87 18.20
C SER A 76 9.91 -18.26 17.60
N LYS A 77 10.64 -19.21 18.20
CA LYS A 77 10.61 -20.64 17.85
C LYS A 77 10.20 -21.51 19.05
N ASP A 78 9.53 -20.92 20.05
CA ASP A 78 9.19 -21.56 21.32
C ASP A 78 8.19 -22.70 21.19
N THR A 79 7.36 -22.67 20.16
CA THR A 79 6.40 -23.73 19.84
C THR A 79 6.57 -24.22 18.41
N PRO A 80 6.14 -25.46 18.10
CA PRO A 80 6.18 -25.96 16.73
C PRO A 80 5.46 -25.07 15.72
N LEU A 81 4.33 -24.48 16.11
CA LEU A 81 3.57 -23.56 15.25
C LEU A 81 4.34 -22.27 14.98
N LYS A 82 4.89 -21.62 16.00
CA LYS A 82 5.70 -20.40 15.83
C LYS A 82 6.93 -20.67 14.97
N LYS A 83 7.64 -21.78 15.25
CA LYS A 83 8.78 -22.20 14.42
C LYS A 83 8.38 -22.38 12.95
N TRP A 84 7.27 -23.03 12.68
CA TRP A 84 6.76 -23.24 11.32
C TRP A 84 6.41 -21.91 10.65
N LEU A 85 5.73 -20.99 11.35
CA LEU A 85 5.39 -19.67 10.82
C LEU A 85 6.65 -18.84 10.44
N GLU A 86 7.66 -18.82 11.30
CA GLU A 86 8.93 -18.13 11.00
C GLU A 86 9.65 -18.76 9.78
N GLU A 87 9.64 -20.10 9.69
CA GLU A 87 10.22 -20.80 8.54
C GLU A 87 9.46 -20.53 7.24
N GLU A 88 8.13 -20.38 7.27
CA GLU A 88 7.35 -20.01 6.08
C GLU A 88 7.57 -18.55 5.65
N LEU A 89 7.75 -17.62 6.58
CA LEU A 89 8.12 -16.25 6.27
C LEU A 89 9.51 -16.18 5.60
N ASP A 90 10.50 -16.91 6.14
CA ASP A 90 11.83 -16.99 5.54
C ASP A 90 11.79 -17.59 4.13
N LYS A 91 10.99 -18.65 3.92
CA LYS A 91 10.82 -19.27 2.60
C LYS A 91 10.14 -18.34 1.60
N ALA A 92 9.14 -17.58 2.04
CA ALA A 92 8.43 -16.62 1.19
C ALA A 92 9.40 -15.52 0.71
N PHE A 93 10.23 -14.99 1.60
CA PHE A 93 11.24 -14.02 1.23
C PHE A 93 12.25 -14.61 0.24
N ALA A 94 12.87 -15.74 0.57
CA ALA A 94 13.85 -16.40 -0.29
C ALA A 94 13.28 -16.77 -1.67
N PHE A 95 12.00 -17.14 -1.73
CA PHE A 95 11.33 -17.41 -3.00
C PHE A 95 11.31 -16.18 -3.90
N TYR A 96 10.85 -15.03 -3.39
CA TYR A 96 10.77 -13.80 -4.19
C TYR A 96 12.14 -13.21 -4.52
N GLU A 97 13.10 -13.27 -3.60
CA GLU A 97 14.49 -12.89 -3.86
C GLU A 97 15.06 -13.70 -5.05
N ASN A 98 14.88 -15.03 -5.02
CA ASN A 98 15.31 -15.89 -6.12
C ASN A 98 14.54 -15.63 -7.43
N GLU A 99 13.26 -15.31 -7.38
CA GLU A 99 12.48 -14.99 -8.59
C GLU A 99 12.95 -13.68 -9.23
N VAL A 100 13.24 -12.65 -8.44
CA VAL A 100 13.81 -11.39 -8.93
C VAL A 100 15.13 -11.64 -9.66
N GLU A 101 16.05 -12.40 -9.05
CA GLU A 101 17.34 -12.77 -9.65
C GLU A 101 17.18 -13.62 -10.91
N GLN A 102 16.39 -14.68 -10.81
CA GLN A 102 16.20 -15.64 -11.89
C GLN A 102 15.49 -15.05 -13.11
N ARG A 103 14.56 -14.13 -12.89
CA ARG A 103 13.77 -13.50 -13.96
C ARG A 103 14.34 -12.18 -14.44
N HIS A 104 15.36 -11.66 -13.76
CA HIS A 104 15.95 -10.36 -14.05
C HIS A 104 14.92 -9.21 -14.04
N TRP A 105 14.11 -9.14 -12.98
CA TRP A 105 13.17 -8.04 -12.79
C TRP A 105 13.90 -6.74 -12.39
N TYR A 106 14.72 -6.25 -13.30
CA TYR A 106 15.60 -5.09 -13.14
C TYR A 106 15.39 -4.01 -14.20
N GLY A 107 14.26 -4.06 -14.89
CA GLY A 107 13.91 -3.06 -15.89
C GLY A 107 13.54 -1.72 -15.27
N LEU A 108 13.48 -0.70 -16.10
CA LEU A 108 13.17 0.68 -15.68
C LEU A 108 11.80 0.80 -14.97
N TRP A 109 10.85 -0.07 -15.33
CA TRP A 109 9.47 -0.03 -14.85
C TRP A 109 9.09 -1.17 -13.92
N ASP A 110 9.91 -2.20 -13.81
CA ASP A 110 9.64 -3.37 -12.98
C ASP A 110 10.66 -3.55 -11.83
N TYR A 111 11.70 -2.72 -11.76
CA TYR A 111 12.62 -2.76 -10.64
C TYR A 111 11.93 -2.44 -9.32
N GLY A 112 12.05 -3.36 -8.37
CA GLY A 112 11.38 -3.27 -7.07
C GLY A 112 10.00 -3.93 -7.02
N ASP A 113 9.42 -4.31 -8.16
CA ASP A 113 8.15 -5.00 -8.21
C ASP A 113 8.32 -6.52 -8.24
N ILE A 114 7.25 -7.22 -7.91
CA ILE A 114 7.15 -8.68 -7.99
C ILE A 114 5.82 -9.07 -8.64
N MET A 115 5.78 -10.25 -9.23
CA MET A 115 4.52 -10.79 -9.74
C MET A 115 3.75 -11.51 -8.65
N HIS A 116 2.42 -11.43 -8.68
CA HIS A 116 1.59 -12.07 -7.66
C HIS A 116 0.81 -13.31 -8.15
N THR A 117 0.78 -13.59 -9.46
CA THR A 117 0.04 -14.73 -9.97
C THR A 117 0.93 -15.67 -10.80
N TYR A 118 1.17 -16.86 -10.25
CA TYR A 118 1.87 -17.94 -10.92
C TYR A 118 0.89 -18.98 -11.47
N ASP A 119 1.05 -19.35 -12.73
CA ASP A 119 0.30 -20.43 -13.37
C ASP A 119 1.02 -21.75 -13.18
N ALA A 120 0.58 -22.54 -12.20
CA ALA A 120 1.17 -23.82 -11.87
C ALA A 120 1.02 -24.88 -12.99
N GLN A 121 0.03 -24.75 -13.86
CA GLN A 121 -0.17 -25.68 -15.00
C GLN A 121 0.79 -25.38 -16.14
N ARG A 122 1.03 -24.10 -16.40
CA ARG A 122 1.93 -23.63 -17.45
C ARG A 122 3.38 -23.49 -16.97
N HIS A 123 3.61 -23.60 -15.67
CA HIS A 123 4.90 -23.36 -15.01
C HIS A 123 5.52 -22.00 -15.36
N CYS A 124 4.70 -20.94 -15.35
CA CYS A 124 5.16 -19.58 -15.64
C CYS A 124 4.36 -18.53 -14.88
N TRP A 125 4.96 -17.36 -14.69
CA TRP A 125 4.23 -16.18 -14.24
C TRP A 125 3.27 -15.70 -15.34
N ARG A 126 2.15 -15.11 -14.92
CA ARG A 126 1.08 -14.71 -15.84
C ARG A 126 1.33 -13.34 -16.46
N TYR A 127 2.41 -13.19 -17.17
CA TYR A 127 2.73 -11.95 -17.91
C TYR A 127 1.69 -11.58 -18.97
N ASP A 128 0.94 -12.54 -19.44
CA ASP A 128 -0.04 -12.42 -20.51
C ASP A 128 -1.43 -12.00 -20.04
N MET A 129 -1.61 -11.91 -18.74
CA MET A 129 -2.87 -11.45 -18.17
C MET A 129 -2.65 -10.11 -17.48
N GLY A 130 -3.01 -9.07 -18.18
CA GLY A 130 -3.14 -7.79 -17.51
C GLY A 130 -3.95 -7.96 -16.24
N GLY A 131 -3.49 -7.41 -15.15
CA GLY A 131 -4.26 -7.46 -13.95
C GLY A 131 -3.99 -8.56 -12.97
N TYR A 132 -3.26 -9.54 -13.36
CA TYR A 132 -2.79 -10.58 -12.43
C TYR A 132 -1.27 -10.73 -12.51
N ALA A 133 -0.62 -9.79 -13.18
CA ALA A 133 0.80 -9.89 -13.43
C ALA A 133 1.59 -9.39 -12.24
N TRP A 134 1.54 -8.12 -11.98
CA TRP A 134 2.41 -7.41 -11.07
C TRP A 134 1.70 -6.98 -9.78
N GLN A 135 2.44 -6.89 -8.70
CA GLN A 135 1.99 -6.22 -7.49
C GLN A 135 1.86 -4.72 -7.75
N ASN A 136 0.99 -4.08 -7.03
CA ASN A 136 0.74 -2.66 -7.10
C ASN A 136 0.19 -2.14 -5.77
N THR A 137 -0.35 -0.93 -5.76
CA THR A 137 -0.78 -0.28 -4.51
C THR A 137 -1.94 -0.96 -3.79
N GLU A 138 -2.62 -1.93 -4.37
CA GLU A 138 -3.80 -2.52 -3.75
C GLU A 138 -3.48 -3.52 -2.64
N LEU A 139 -2.44 -4.34 -2.77
CA LEU A 139 -2.18 -5.49 -1.89
C LEU A 139 -1.07 -5.27 -0.86
N ILE A 140 -0.56 -4.07 -0.73
CA ILE A 140 0.48 -3.64 0.24
C ILE A 140 1.60 -4.66 0.52
N PRO A 141 2.26 -5.22 -0.48
CA PRO A 141 3.30 -6.23 -0.27
C PRO A 141 4.51 -5.67 0.48
N THR A 142 4.73 -4.38 0.47
CA THR A 142 5.79 -3.69 1.17
C THR A 142 5.70 -3.82 2.69
N LEU A 143 4.48 -3.89 3.26
CA LEU A 143 4.29 -3.94 4.70
C LEU A 143 4.97 -5.16 5.34
N TRP A 144 4.79 -6.36 4.77
CA TRP A 144 5.40 -7.56 5.33
C TRP A 144 6.94 -7.52 5.25
N LEU A 145 7.51 -6.89 4.23
CA LEU A 145 8.96 -6.71 4.10
C LEU A 145 9.48 -5.76 5.18
N TRP A 146 8.81 -4.64 5.43
CA TRP A 146 9.22 -3.72 6.48
C TRP A 146 9.09 -4.33 7.88
N LEU A 147 8.03 -5.07 8.14
CA LEU A 147 7.90 -5.82 9.40
C LEU A 147 8.98 -6.90 9.51
N ALA A 148 9.27 -7.64 8.44
CA ALA A 148 10.33 -8.65 8.43
C ALA A 148 11.72 -8.01 8.66
N PHE A 149 11.99 -6.84 8.08
CA PHE A 149 13.20 -6.08 8.34
C PHE A 149 13.32 -5.67 9.80
N MET A 150 12.31 -5.02 10.36
CA MET A 150 12.34 -4.60 11.78
C MET A 150 12.46 -5.76 12.76
N ARG A 151 11.91 -6.93 12.41
CA ARG A 151 12.00 -8.16 13.20
C ARG A 151 13.36 -8.85 13.13
N SER A 152 14.16 -8.59 12.09
CA SER A 152 15.40 -9.34 11.83
C SER A 152 16.66 -8.49 11.72
N GLY A 153 16.54 -7.23 11.32
CA GLY A 153 17.66 -6.37 10.98
C GLY A 153 18.42 -6.77 9.71
N ARG A 154 17.83 -7.59 8.84
CA ARG A 154 18.48 -8.13 7.64
C ARG A 154 18.58 -7.09 6.53
N GLU A 155 19.79 -6.89 6.01
CA GLU A 155 20.10 -5.94 4.92
C GLU A 155 19.40 -6.32 3.60
N ASP A 156 19.37 -7.61 3.25
CA ASP A 156 18.71 -8.11 2.03
C ASP A 156 17.23 -7.81 2.03
N ILE A 157 16.56 -7.97 3.16
CA ILE A 157 15.14 -7.61 3.31
C ILE A 157 14.95 -6.09 3.19
N PHE A 158 15.83 -5.29 3.82
CA PHE A 158 15.78 -3.83 3.67
C PHE A 158 15.87 -3.41 2.20
N THR A 159 16.83 -3.95 1.47
CA THR A 159 17.07 -3.62 0.07
C THR A 159 15.83 -3.91 -0.80
N MET A 160 15.18 -5.06 -0.59
CA MET A 160 13.97 -5.41 -1.29
C MET A 160 12.78 -4.52 -0.88
N ALA A 161 12.65 -4.22 0.40
CA ALA A 161 11.60 -3.35 0.93
C ALA A 161 11.71 -1.92 0.40
N GLU A 162 12.95 -1.38 0.38
CA GLU A 162 13.23 -0.06 -0.19
C GLU A 162 12.90 -0.01 -1.67
N ALA A 163 13.41 -0.98 -2.46
CA ALA A 163 13.17 -1.05 -3.90
C ALA A 163 11.65 -1.10 -4.20
N MET A 164 10.90 -1.94 -3.49
CA MET A 164 9.45 -2.07 -3.67
C MET A 164 8.70 -0.80 -3.25
N SER A 165 9.10 -0.14 -2.17
CA SER A 165 8.47 1.12 -1.75
C SER A 165 8.74 2.25 -2.77
N ARG A 166 9.95 2.32 -3.32
CA ARG A 166 10.29 3.31 -4.37
C ARG A 166 9.54 3.03 -5.67
N HIS A 167 9.44 1.76 -6.06
CA HIS A 167 8.62 1.36 -7.21
C HIS A 167 7.16 1.79 -7.02
N SER A 168 6.57 1.46 -5.89
CA SER A 168 5.19 1.83 -5.57
C SER A 168 4.99 3.35 -5.55
N ALA A 169 5.97 4.12 -5.03
CA ALA A 169 5.89 5.57 -5.01
C ALA A 169 6.00 6.21 -6.40
N ASP A 170 6.73 5.61 -7.33
CA ASP A 170 6.99 6.19 -8.64
C ASP A 170 6.06 5.66 -9.73
N VAL A 171 5.95 4.32 -9.84
CA VAL A 171 5.30 3.67 -10.98
C VAL A 171 3.81 3.42 -10.72
N ASP A 172 3.46 3.09 -9.49
CA ASP A 172 2.08 2.71 -9.15
C ASP A 172 1.19 3.89 -8.75
N ILE A 173 1.74 5.10 -8.72
CA ILE A 173 1.03 6.35 -8.41
C ILE A 173 1.10 7.30 -9.60
N TYR A 174 0.01 8.01 -9.86
CA TYR A 174 -0.02 9.09 -10.84
C TYR A 174 0.27 10.43 -10.15
N HIS A 175 1.34 11.12 -10.59
CA HIS A 175 1.84 12.34 -9.97
C HIS A 175 1.34 13.62 -10.60
N PHE A 176 0.78 13.56 -11.81
CA PHE A 176 0.17 14.71 -12.49
C PHE A 176 -0.87 14.28 -13.51
N GLY A 177 -1.59 15.26 -14.07
CA GLY A 177 -2.70 15.03 -14.99
C GLY A 177 -4.02 14.73 -14.27
N ASP A 178 -5.00 14.28 -15.04
CA ASP A 178 -6.37 14.05 -14.53
C ASP A 178 -6.48 12.89 -13.53
N LEU A 179 -5.47 12.03 -13.49
CA LEU A 179 -5.42 10.86 -12.61
C LEU A 179 -4.53 11.09 -11.38
N LYS A 180 -4.03 12.31 -11.14
CA LYS A 180 -3.17 12.61 -10.01
C LYS A 180 -3.78 12.10 -8.69
N GLY A 181 -2.95 11.45 -7.89
CA GLY A 181 -3.33 10.89 -6.60
C GLY A 181 -4.00 9.50 -6.67
N LEU A 182 -4.20 8.96 -7.87
CA LEU A 182 -4.71 7.61 -8.03
C LEU A 182 -3.56 6.61 -8.15
N GLY A 183 -3.78 5.41 -7.63
CA GLY A 183 -2.86 4.28 -7.74
C GLY A 183 -3.37 3.19 -8.65
N SER A 184 -2.44 2.35 -9.09
CA SER A 184 -2.76 1.12 -9.81
C SER A 184 -3.34 0.10 -8.86
N ARG A 185 -4.37 -0.59 -9.30
CA ARG A 185 -4.98 -1.70 -8.59
C ARG A 185 -4.49 -3.03 -9.19
N HIS A 186 -4.60 -4.15 -8.47
CA HIS A 186 -4.40 -5.47 -9.07
C HIS A 186 -5.33 -5.59 -10.28
N ASN A 187 -5.03 -6.39 -11.25
CA ASN A 187 -5.68 -6.42 -12.55
C ASN A 187 -5.21 -5.33 -13.52
N VAL A 188 -4.01 -4.83 -13.36
CA VAL A 188 -3.38 -3.96 -14.34
C VAL A 188 -1.93 -4.37 -14.58
N VAL A 189 -1.38 -3.99 -15.70
CA VAL A 189 0.07 -3.95 -15.92
C VAL A 189 0.59 -2.68 -15.27
N HIS A 190 1.87 -2.52 -14.99
CA HIS A 190 2.45 -1.45 -14.17
C HIS A 190 1.70 -0.11 -14.18
N TRP A 191 1.66 0.60 -15.29
CA TRP A 191 0.92 1.83 -15.46
C TRP A 191 -0.55 1.61 -15.82
N GLY A 192 -0.96 0.36 -15.83
CA GLY A 192 -2.34 -0.09 -15.93
C GLY A 192 -3.12 0.42 -17.10
N ASP A 193 -4.35 0.04 -17.08
CA ASP A 193 -5.38 0.53 -17.95
C ASP A 193 -6.42 1.33 -17.15
N SER A 194 -7.68 0.98 -17.23
CA SER A 194 -8.78 1.68 -16.55
C SER A 194 -8.86 1.47 -15.03
N CYS A 195 -8.00 0.64 -14.44
CA CYS A 195 -8.07 0.32 -13.01
C CYS A 195 -7.25 1.30 -12.15
N LYS A 196 -7.54 2.59 -12.24
CA LYS A 196 -6.96 3.64 -11.40
C LYS A 196 -7.96 4.00 -10.32
N GLU A 197 -7.56 3.85 -9.08
CA GLU A 197 -8.42 4.10 -7.93
C GLU A 197 -7.66 4.78 -6.79
N PRO A 198 -8.34 5.51 -5.89
CA PRO A 198 -7.70 6.17 -4.75
C PRO A 198 -7.38 5.16 -3.63
N ARG A 199 -6.69 4.07 -3.94
CA ARG A 199 -6.47 2.92 -3.05
C ARG A 199 -5.01 2.71 -2.68
N ILE A 200 -4.32 3.77 -2.30
CA ILE A 200 -2.92 3.70 -1.94
C ILE A 200 -2.81 3.79 -0.43
N ALA A 201 -2.45 2.69 0.22
CA ALA A 201 -2.32 2.62 1.66
C ALA A 201 -0.92 3.10 2.10
N MET A 202 -0.76 4.38 2.34
CA MET A 202 0.53 5.02 2.66
C MET A 202 1.22 4.42 3.86
N ALA A 203 0.49 4.08 4.92
CA ALA A 203 1.06 3.46 6.11
C ALA A 203 1.70 2.11 5.78
N GLY A 204 1.11 1.33 4.88
CA GLY A 204 1.65 0.05 4.46
C GLY A 204 2.80 0.14 3.47
N HIS A 205 2.75 1.11 2.53
CA HIS A 205 3.75 1.19 1.45
C HIS A 205 4.96 2.06 1.78
N HIS A 206 4.77 3.21 2.41
CA HIS A 206 5.77 4.27 2.40
C HIS A 206 6.19 4.77 3.78
N ARG A 207 5.35 4.64 4.79
CA ARG A 207 5.60 5.18 6.13
C ARG A 207 6.91 4.68 6.74
N ALA A 208 7.19 3.39 6.64
CA ALA A 208 8.41 2.81 7.18
C ALA A 208 9.65 3.37 6.47
N LEU A 209 9.66 3.38 5.14
CA LEU A 209 10.78 3.95 4.37
C LEU A 209 10.98 5.43 4.72
N TYR A 210 9.90 6.21 4.75
CA TYR A 210 9.97 7.64 5.07
C TYR A 210 10.72 7.89 6.39
N TYR A 211 10.32 7.22 7.46
CA TYR A 211 10.92 7.44 8.78
C TYR A 211 12.30 6.80 8.94
N LEU A 212 12.53 5.61 8.41
CA LEU A 212 13.83 4.94 8.48
C LEU A 212 14.91 5.66 7.69
N MET A 213 14.53 6.36 6.62
CA MET A 213 15.45 7.21 5.85
C MET A 213 15.53 8.66 6.35
N GLY A 214 15.01 8.94 7.54
CA GLY A 214 15.12 10.25 8.17
C GLY A 214 14.25 11.33 7.51
N GLY A 215 13.14 10.96 6.90
CA GLY A 215 12.24 11.86 6.20
C GLY A 215 12.59 12.00 4.71
N ASP A 216 12.65 10.89 3.99
CA ASP A 216 12.91 10.89 2.55
C ASP A 216 11.97 11.84 1.79
N PRO A 217 12.50 12.89 1.12
CA PRO A 217 11.65 13.92 0.51
C PRO A 217 10.80 13.38 -0.62
N ARG A 218 11.31 12.44 -1.43
CA ARG A 218 10.56 11.87 -2.55
C ARG A 218 9.37 11.04 -2.06
N ILE A 219 9.57 10.28 -0.99
CA ILE A 219 8.50 9.51 -0.36
C ILE A 219 7.50 10.47 0.31
N GLY A 220 7.97 11.55 0.93
CA GLY A 220 7.12 12.62 1.46
C GLY A 220 6.23 13.24 0.40
N ASP A 221 6.76 13.55 -0.78
CA ASP A 221 5.99 14.07 -1.92
C ASP A 221 4.90 13.07 -2.36
N ALA A 222 5.22 11.77 -2.45
CA ALA A 222 4.23 10.74 -2.79
C ALA A 222 3.10 10.66 -1.76
N MET A 223 3.41 10.79 -0.47
CA MET A 223 2.40 10.84 0.60
C MET A 223 1.49 12.06 0.47
N ASP A 224 2.07 13.22 0.13
CA ASP A 224 1.30 14.46 -0.07
C ASP A 224 0.43 14.42 -1.33
N ASP A 225 0.88 13.78 -2.39
CA ASP A 225 0.13 13.65 -3.64
C ASP A 225 -1.18 12.88 -3.49
N VAL A 226 -1.27 11.95 -2.52
CA VAL A 226 -2.41 11.03 -2.39
C VAL A 226 -3.29 11.28 -1.17
N LYS A 227 -2.93 12.18 -0.25
CA LYS A 227 -3.71 12.40 0.98
C LYS A 227 -5.16 12.84 0.74
N ASP A 228 -5.40 13.51 -0.41
CA ASP A 228 -6.71 13.97 -0.87
C ASP A 228 -7.26 13.16 -2.06
N ALA A 229 -6.71 11.96 -2.31
CA ALA A 229 -7.12 11.12 -3.44
C ALA A 229 -8.61 10.70 -3.38
N ASP A 230 -9.21 10.70 -2.20
CA ASP A 230 -10.62 10.41 -1.99
C ASP A 230 -11.56 11.40 -2.69
N TYR A 231 -11.12 12.64 -2.97
CA TYR A 231 -11.89 13.61 -3.76
C TYR A 231 -12.08 13.16 -5.22
N ALA A 232 -11.24 12.26 -5.74
CA ALA A 232 -11.41 11.72 -7.08
C ALA A 232 -12.74 10.98 -7.24
N THR A 233 -13.33 10.46 -6.15
CA THR A 233 -14.63 9.78 -6.16
C THR A 233 -15.79 10.70 -6.58
N LEU A 234 -15.65 12.01 -6.47
CA LEU A 234 -16.66 12.96 -6.97
C LEU A 234 -16.87 12.87 -8.49
N ASN A 235 -15.80 12.51 -9.22
CA ASN A 235 -15.83 12.34 -10.68
C ASN A 235 -15.84 10.87 -11.09
N MET A 236 -15.29 9.99 -10.24
CA MET A 236 -15.13 8.56 -10.48
C MET A 236 -15.75 7.77 -9.32
N ASP A 237 -17.06 7.90 -9.15
CA ASP A 237 -17.80 7.22 -8.08
C ASP A 237 -17.63 5.69 -8.19
N PRO A 238 -17.09 5.01 -7.15
CA PRO A 238 -16.83 3.58 -7.19
C PRO A 238 -18.09 2.70 -7.30
N LEU A 239 -19.26 3.23 -6.98
CA LEU A 239 -20.53 2.51 -7.04
C LEU A 239 -21.51 3.04 -8.10
N ARG A 240 -21.05 3.87 -9.04
CA ARG A 240 -21.86 4.53 -10.07
C ARG A 240 -22.70 3.62 -10.93
N TYR A 241 -22.33 2.36 -11.07
CA TYR A 241 -23.11 1.38 -11.83
C TYR A 241 -24.26 0.74 -11.04
N PHE A 242 -24.23 0.89 -9.71
CA PHE A 242 -25.19 0.24 -8.81
C PHE A 242 -26.19 1.21 -8.21
N TYR A 243 -25.83 2.48 -8.07
CA TYR A 243 -26.66 3.51 -7.45
C TYR A 243 -26.80 4.71 -8.36
N LYS A 244 -28.01 5.31 -8.33
CA LYS A 244 -28.32 6.51 -9.11
C LYS A 244 -27.96 7.76 -8.31
N LYS A 245 -27.27 8.70 -8.95
CA LYS A 245 -26.83 9.94 -8.31
C LYS A 245 -27.98 10.77 -7.74
N GLU A 246 -29.13 10.75 -8.38
CA GLU A 246 -30.34 11.51 -7.97
C GLU A 246 -30.97 11.00 -6.67
N GLU A 247 -30.64 9.80 -6.24
CA GLU A 247 -31.18 9.17 -5.02
C GLU A 247 -30.24 9.34 -3.81
N MET A 248 -29.05 9.93 -4.02
CA MET A 248 -28.01 10.06 -3.02
C MET A 248 -28.24 11.27 -2.11
N LYS A 249 -27.84 11.12 -0.85
CA LYS A 249 -27.83 12.19 0.16
C LYS A 249 -26.44 12.81 0.32
N LEU A 250 -25.37 12.03 0.09
CA LEU A 250 -23.99 12.48 0.10
C LEU A 250 -23.44 12.55 -1.33
N PRO A 251 -22.33 13.28 -1.55
CA PRO A 251 -21.84 13.61 -2.90
C PRO A 251 -21.41 12.42 -3.75
N THR A 252 -20.90 11.35 -3.13
CA THR A 252 -20.33 10.18 -3.81
C THR A 252 -20.50 8.91 -2.96
N HIS A 253 -19.80 7.85 -3.29
CA HIS A 253 -19.76 6.61 -2.52
C HIS A 253 -18.33 6.25 -2.10
N ALA A 254 -18.22 5.40 -1.06
CA ALA A 254 -17.02 4.68 -0.67
C ALA A 254 -17.40 3.29 -0.15
N ARG A 255 -16.51 2.33 -0.32
CA ARG A 255 -16.63 1.02 0.30
C ARG A 255 -15.80 0.99 1.56
N SER A 256 -16.36 0.54 2.68
CA SER A 256 -15.67 0.54 3.98
C SER A 256 -14.39 -0.30 3.97
N GLY A 257 -14.37 -1.40 3.25
CA GLY A 257 -13.22 -2.28 3.11
C GLY A 257 -12.11 -1.69 2.24
N PRO A 258 -12.28 -1.65 0.91
CA PRO A 258 -11.19 -1.27 0.02
C PRO A 258 -10.90 0.23 -0.03
N ASP A 259 -11.91 1.09 0.12
CA ASP A 259 -11.74 2.52 -0.07
C ASP A 259 -11.44 3.22 1.27
N TRP A 260 -12.33 3.15 2.25
CA TRP A 260 -12.16 3.86 3.51
C TRP A 260 -10.92 3.41 4.31
N SER A 261 -10.54 2.13 4.25
CA SER A 261 -9.32 1.65 4.93
C SER A 261 -8.06 2.32 4.36
N THR A 262 -7.99 2.49 3.05
CA THR A 262 -6.85 3.17 2.42
C THR A 262 -6.89 4.68 2.66
N TYR A 263 -8.06 5.30 2.66
CA TYR A 263 -8.20 6.71 3.03
C TYR A 263 -7.73 6.95 4.47
N CYS A 264 -8.13 6.09 5.41
CA CYS A 264 -7.64 6.16 6.79
C CYS A 264 -6.11 6.09 6.87
N SER A 265 -5.49 5.21 6.10
CA SER A 265 -4.03 5.08 6.03
C SER A 265 -3.38 6.38 5.54
N ASN A 266 -3.94 7.00 4.50
CA ASN A 266 -3.42 8.24 3.92
C ASN A 266 -3.60 9.42 4.89
N TRP A 267 -4.78 9.55 5.48
CA TRP A 267 -5.07 10.61 6.46
C TRP A 267 -4.26 10.44 7.75
N TYR A 268 -4.05 9.19 8.18
CA TYR A 268 -3.25 8.89 9.36
C TYR A 268 -1.79 9.34 9.16
N THR A 269 -1.17 9.04 8.03
CA THR A 269 0.20 9.48 7.74
C THR A 269 0.30 11.00 7.59
N ALA A 270 -0.70 11.65 6.99
CA ALA A 270 -0.75 13.11 6.92
C ALA A 270 -0.90 13.75 8.30
N TRP A 271 -1.79 13.22 9.15
CA TRP A 271 -1.94 13.69 10.53
C TRP A 271 -0.65 13.47 11.34
N GLU A 272 -0.02 12.30 11.23
CA GLU A 272 1.23 11.99 11.93
C GLU A 272 2.38 12.93 11.54
N ARG A 273 2.54 13.21 10.24
CA ARG A 273 3.63 14.03 9.71
C ARG A 273 3.45 15.51 9.99
N ASP A 274 2.26 16.02 9.77
CA ASP A 274 1.98 17.46 9.74
C ASP A 274 1.17 17.95 10.94
N ASN A 275 0.69 17.02 11.78
CA ASN A 275 -0.24 17.30 12.87
C ASN A 275 -1.52 18.02 12.38
N ASP A 276 -1.95 17.73 11.17
CA ASP A 276 -3.13 18.33 10.56
C ASP A 276 -4.41 17.67 11.08
N ASN A 277 -5.12 18.40 11.91
CA ASN A 277 -6.37 17.94 12.52
C ASN A 277 -7.50 17.71 11.50
N HIS A 278 -7.43 18.29 10.30
CA HIS A 278 -8.42 18.02 9.25
C HIS A 278 -8.50 16.52 8.94
N TYR A 279 -7.35 15.87 8.73
CA TYR A 279 -7.30 14.44 8.44
C TYR A 279 -7.70 13.58 9.63
N ARG A 280 -7.29 13.95 10.85
CA ARG A 280 -7.77 13.29 12.06
C ARG A 280 -9.30 13.36 12.16
N ASP A 281 -9.87 14.52 11.90
CA ASP A 281 -11.31 14.74 12.04
C ASP A 281 -12.10 13.93 11.00
N LYS A 282 -11.58 13.75 9.77
CA LYS A 282 -12.15 12.81 8.77
C LYS A 282 -12.13 11.37 9.27
N ILE A 283 -11.03 10.90 9.86
CA ILE A 283 -10.91 9.56 10.45
C ILE A 283 -11.96 9.36 11.55
N VAL A 284 -12.01 10.29 12.52
CA VAL A 284 -12.93 10.22 13.66
C VAL A 284 -14.39 10.28 13.21
N THR A 285 -14.70 11.08 12.19
CA THR A 285 -16.04 11.15 11.59
C THR A 285 -16.45 9.80 11.01
N GLY A 286 -15.61 9.19 10.18
CA GLY A 286 -15.86 7.87 9.59
C GLY A 286 -16.02 6.77 10.65
N ILE A 287 -15.15 6.74 11.67
CA ILE A 287 -15.28 5.79 12.80
C ILE A 287 -16.63 5.97 13.50
N ASN A 288 -17.04 7.21 13.77
CA ASN A 288 -18.31 7.49 14.43
C ASN A 288 -19.52 7.10 13.59
N ASP A 289 -19.43 7.15 12.27
CA ASP A 289 -20.51 6.69 11.38
C ASP A 289 -20.53 5.16 11.28
N LEU A 290 -19.38 4.52 11.26
CA LEU A 290 -19.30 3.06 11.35
C LEU A 290 -19.92 2.52 12.66
N LYS A 291 -19.69 3.20 13.80
CA LYS A 291 -20.33 2.86 15.08
C LYS A 291 -21.86 2.86 15.02
N LYS A 292 -22.45 3.71 14.16
CA LYS A 292 -23.91 3.83 13.97
C LYS A 292 -24.46 2.87 12.93
N SER A 293 -23.61 2.22 12.15
CA SER A 293 -24.04 1.25 11.14
C SER A 293 -24.69 0.03 11.80
N PRO A 294 -25.63 -0.68 11.15
CA PRO A 294 -26.46 -1.72 11.77
C PRO A 294 -25.67 -2.82 12.50
N MET A 295 -24.53 -3.22 11.96
CA MET A 295 -23.62 -4.18 12.55
C MET A 295 -22.19 -3.60 12.67
N ARG A 296 -22.09 -2.30 12.83
CA ARG A 296 -20.82 -1.58 12.93
C ARG A 296 -19.89 -1.89 11.74
N MET A 297 -18.60 -2.18 11.95
CA MET A 297 -17.63 -2.46 10.89
C MET A 297 -17.94 -3.72 10.07
N ILE A 298 -18.68 -4.67 10.60
CA ILE A 298 -19.09 -5.87 9.85
C ILE A 298 -20.39 -5.67 9.05
N SER A 299 -20.97 -4.47 9.06
CA SER A 299 -22.02 -4.09 8.10
C SER A 299 -21.49 -4.23 6.67
N GLY A 300 -22.39 -4.39 5.70
CA GLY A 300 -22.02 -4.47 4.29
C GLY A 300 -21.15 -3.27 3.85
N SER A 301 -20.42 -3.44 2.78
CA SER A 301 -19.34 -2.52 2.38
C SER A 301 -19.79 -1.17 1.82
N ASN A 302 -21.06 -1.00 1.47
CA ASN A 302 -21.52 0.13 0.65
C ASN A 302 -22.01 1.30 1.50
N TYR A 303 -21.41 2.46 1.26
CA TYR A 303 -21.72 3.72 1.91
C TYR A 303 -21.81 4.84 0.89
N GLU A 304 -22.76 5.76 1.07
CA GLU A 304 -22.60 7.11 0.55
C GLU A 304 -21.42 7.79 1.29
N TYR A 305 -20.75 8.72 0.63
CA TYR A 305 -19.52 9.32 1.16
C TYR A 305 -19.43 10.81 0.82
N ASP A 306 -18.92 11.57 1.78
CA ASP A 306 -18.60 12.98 1.59
C ASP A 306 -17.09 13.20 1.79
N PRO A 307 -16.32 13.45 0.71
CA PRO A 307 -14.87 13.68 0.81
C PRO A 307 -14.48 14.91 1.62
N GLU A 308 -15.34 15.91 1.71
CA GLU A 308 -15.04 17.13 2.48
C GLU A 308 -15.01 16.86 3.98
N THR A 309 -15.91 16.04 4.47
CA THR A 309 -16.10 15.81 5.90
C THR A 309 -15.66 14.44 6.38
N GLY A 310 -15.48 13.48 5.48
CA GLY A 310 -15.24 12.08 5.81
C GLY A 310 -16.48 11.29 6.24
N HIS A 311 -17.70 11.86 6.12
CA HIS A 311 -18.94 11.21 6.51
C HIS A 311 -19.26 9.99 5.64
N LEU A 312 -19.69 8.91 6.32
CA LEU A 312 -20.14 7.65 5.74
C LEU A 312 -21.64 7.44 6.05
N GLY A 313 -22.46 7.33 5.02
CA GLY A 313 -23.88 6.98 5.11
C GLY A 313 -24.13 5.54 4.65
N TYR A 314 -24.44 4.61 5.57
CA TYR A 314 -24.69 3.22 5.22
C TYR A 314 -25.89 3.06 4.29
N ILE A 315 -25.69 2.34 3.17
CA ILE A 315 -26.73 2.07 2.16
C ILE A 315 -26.85 0.58 1.80
N GLY A 316 -26.10 -0.30 2.48
CA GLY A 316 -26.15 -1.73 2.24
C GLY A 316 -27.40 -2.38 2.77
N GLU A 317 -27.85 -3.46 2.14
CA GLU A 317 -29.00 -4.27 2.56
C GLU A 317 -28.61 -5.51 3.37
N SER A 318 -27.36 -5.92 3.32
CA SER A 318 -26.87 -7.11 4.02
C SER A 318 -25.68 -6.80 4.92
N ALA A 319 -25.55 -7.59 5.97
CA ALA A 319 -24.56 -7.44 7.01
C ALA A 319 -23.23 -8.15 6.71
N ALA A 320 -22.96 -8.61 5.55
CA ALA A 320 -21.73 -9.35 5.30
C ALA A 320 -21.09 -8.98 3.99
N GLY A 321 -19.81 -8.60 4.02
CA GLY A 321 -19.04 -8.44 2.79
C GLY A 321 -17.85 -7.48 2.92
N GLY A 322 -16.83 -7.69 2.12
CA GLY A 322 -15.68 -6.80 1.98
C GLY A 322 -14.62 -6.89 3.09
N ALA A 323 -14.80 -7.74 4.10
CA ALA A 323 -13.86 -7.87 5.22
C ALA A 323 -12.44 -8.24 4.75
N HIS A 324 -12.28 -9.20 3.87
CA HIS A 324 -10.99 -9.62 3.36
C HIS A 324 -10.26 -8.50 2.59
N LEU A 325 -10.98 -7.65 1.87
CA LEU A 325 -10.37 -6.54 1.13
C LEU A 325 -9.77 -5.50 2.07
N ALA A 326 -10.41 -5.20 3.19
CA ALA A 326 -9.83 -4.31 4.18
C ALA A 326 -8.51 -4.84 4.74
N VAL A 327 -8.43 -6.16 5.00
CA VAL A 327 -7.19 -6.81 5.45
C VAL A 327 -6.10 -6.73 4.38
N CYS A 328 -6.43 -7.07 3.15
CA CYS A 328 -5.48 -7.02 2.03
C CYS A 328 -4.96 -5.61 1.73
N MET A 329 -5.69 -4.58 2.14
CA MET A 329 -5.34 -3.17 1.92
C MET A 329 -4.75 -2.46 3.14
N GLY A 330 -4.32 -3.21 4.15
CA GLY A 330 -3.64 -2.68 5.33
C GLY A 330 -4.53 -1.91 6.30
N GLY A 331 -5.83 -2.16 6.27
CA GLY A 331 -6.75 -1.55 7.22
C GLY A 331 -6.39 -1.85 8.68
N PRO A 332 -6.23 -3.11 9.07
CA PRO A 332 -5.96 -3.49 10.46
C PRO A 332 -4.73 -2.80 11.07
N GLU A 333 -3.64 -2.67 10.35
CA GLU A 333 -2.42 -2.04 10.83
C GLU A 333 -2.66 -0.59 11.23
N THR A 334 -3.36 0.16 10.37
CA THR A 334 -3.74 1.54 10.66
C THR A 334 -4.77 1.63 11.79
N TRP A 335 -5.77 0.75 11.78
CA TRP A 335 -6.85 0.80 12.76
C TRP A 335 -6.41 0.43 14.17
N PHE A 336 -5.48 -0.49 14.34
CA PHE A 336 -4.94 -0.83 15.67
C PHE A 336 -4.21 0.36 16.28
N GLU A 337 -3.37 1.05 15.52
CA GLU A 337 -2.71 2.25 15.98
C GLU A 337 -3.71 3.37 16.31
N LEU A 338 -4.69 3.59 15.44
CA LEU A 338 -5.75 4.59 15.67
C LEU A 338 -6.58 4.27 16.92
N ALA A 339 -6.89 3.02 17.19
CA ALA A 339 -7.64 2.61 18.36
C ALA A 339 -6.90 2.93 19.67
N GLU A 340 -5.58 2.79 19.68
CA GLU A 340 -4.74 3.18 20.81
C GLU A 340 -4.63 4.73 20.93
N LEU A 341 -4.33 5.41 19.81
CA LEU A 341 -4.15 6.86 19.80
C LEU A 341 -5.41 7.64 20.19
N LEU A 342 -6.56 7.16 19.75
CA LEU A 342 -7.86 7.81 20.05
C LEU A 342 -8.43 7.39 21.41
N ASP A 343 -7.85 6.38 22.06
CA ASP A 343 -8.34 5.78 23.30
C ASP A 343 -9.85 5.47 23.30
N ASP A 344 -10.29 4.90 22.18
CA ASP A 344 -11.71 4.66 21.88
C ASP A 344 -12.07 3.19 22.10
N GLU A 345 -12.58 2.88 23.30
CA GLU A 345 -12.94 1.50 23.70
C GLU A 345 -14.02 0.89 22.80
N VAL A 346 -14.95 1.70 22.27
CA VAL A 346 -15.97 1.20 21.33
C VAL A 346 -15.34 0.80 19.99
N PHE A 347 -14.37 1.57 19.55
CA PHE A 347 -13.65 1.25 18.32
C PHE A 347 -12.77 -0.01 18.52
N LYS A 348 -12.08 -0.14 19.65
CA LYS A 348 -11.35 -1.37 20.02
C LYS A 348 -12.27 -2.59 19.99
N ASP A 349 -13.46 -2.51 20.61
CA ASP A 349 -14.46 -3.58 20.59
C ASP A 349 -14.93 -3.93 19.17
N MET A 350 -15.08 -2.91 18.30
CA MET A 350 -15.43 -3.12 16.91
C MET A 350 -14.34 -3.87 16.13
N LEU A 351 -13.06 -3.64 16.43
CA LEU A 351 -11.95 -4.35 15.81
C LEU A 351 -11.89 -5.82 16.24
N VAL A 352 -12.16 -6.09 17.54
CA VAL A 352 -12.30 -7.47 18.02
C VAL A 352 -13.44 -8.18 17.31
N GLN A 353 -14.62 -7.56 17.25
CA GLN A 353 -15.78 -8.09 16.52
C GLN A 353 -15.47 -8.34 15.03
N TYR A 354 -14.70 -7.47 14.40
CA TYR A 354 -14.29 -7.62 13.01
C TYR A 354 -13.35 -8.82 12.79
N GLY A 355 -12.42 -9.05 13.73
CA GLY A 355 -11.51 -10.18 13.68
C GLY A 355 -12.16 -11.54 14.01
N GLU A 356 -13.28 -11.55 14.75
CA GLU A 356 -14.06 -12.75 15.04
C GLU A 356 -15.00 -13.15 13.88
N PHE A 357 -15.36 -12.19 13.03
CA PHE A 357 -16.25 -12.41 11.87
C PHE A 357 -15.49 -13.04 10.71
#